data_0f139a6597cb9f235f24b81703fbb277
#
_entry.id   0f139a6597cb9f235f24b81703fbb277
#
_cell.length_a   1.000
_cell.length_b   1.000
_cell.length_c   1.000
_cell.angle_alpha   90.00
_cell.angle_beta   90.00
_cell.angle_gamma   90.00
#
_symmetry.space_group_name_H-M   'P 1'
#
loop_
_entity.id
_entity.type
_entity.pdbx_description
1 polymer ?
#
loop_
_entity_poly.entity_id
_entity_poly.type
_entity_poly.pdbx_seq_one_letter_code
_entity_poly.pdbx_strand_id
1 'polypeptide(L)'
;RALLWQEVLAAVLLIPEVCAILRTDFGNSDFPATLESYFSVFDMLARHCLCVTTERGLEHWPNIYCGVAVFLLVPMYALNEKISVRKRFCNLALAGFLLLSFGTNVLDFLWHGLNYPDSLPARQSFLYIFLILVMCYDAFRNVEGTSPRQIIYGYLAAVIFLLACEKFVESE
;
A
#
# COMPACT_ATOMS: atom_id res chain seq x y z
N ARG A 1 34.05 11.71 11.82
CA ARG A 1 33.42 12.66 12.77
C ARG A 1 31.92 12.91 12.41
N ALA A 2 31.56 13.05 11.14
CA ALA A 2 30.16 13.23 10.73
C ALA A 2 29.25 12.04 11.12
N LEU A 3 29.71 10.81 10.97
CA LEU A 3 28.97 9.60 11.35
C LEU A 3 28.67 9.55 12.85
N LEU A 4 29.63 9.92 13.70
CA LEU A 4 29.41 9.96 15.16
C LEU A 4 28.32 10.96 15.57
N TRP A 5 28.25 12.10 14.91
CA TRP A 5 27.18 13.07 15.18
C TRP A 5 25.80 12.57 14.73
N GLN A 6 25.75 11.81 13.63
CA GLN A 6 24.49 11.19 13.18
C GLN A 6 24.00 10.15 14.18
N GLU A 7 24.91 9.31 14.73
CA GLU A 7 24.58 8.32 15.76
C GLU A 7 24.12 8.98 17.07
N VAL A 8 24.78 10.06 17.50
CA VAL A 8 24.38 10.82 18.70
C VAL A 8 23.01 11.48 18.53
N LEU A 9 22.76 12.10 17.37
CA LEU A 9 21.45 12.69 17.07
C LEU A 9 20.35 11.64 16.99
N ALA A 10 20.64 10.49 16.39
CA ALA A 10 19.70 9.38 16.35
C ALA A 10 19.40 8.84 17.76
N ALA A 11 20.43 8.71 18.61
CA ALA A 11 20.27 8.24 19.99
C ALA A 11 19.38 9.17 20.85
N VAL A 12 19.43 10.49 20.62
CA VAL A 12 18.56 11.45 21.31
C VAL A 12 17.07 11.19 21.08
N LEU A 13 16.71 10.68 19.90
CA LEU A 13 15.33 10.30 19.56
C LEU A 13 15.05 8.85 19.95
N LEU A 14 15.93 7.92 19.64
CA LEU A 14 15.71 6.49 19.84
C LEU A 14 15.71 6.07 21.32
N ILE A 15 16.56 6.66 22.16
CA ILE A 15 16.62 6.27 23.59
C ILE A 15 15.31 6.58 24.32
N PRO A 16 14.71 7.78 24.23
CA PRO A 16 13.41 8.04 24.84
C PRO A 16 12.31 7.14 24.31
N GLU A 17 12.32 6.84 23.00
CA GLU A 17 11.33 5.98 22.38
C GLU A 17 11.43 4.53 22.86
N VAL A 18 12.64 3.97 22.91
CA VAL A 18 12.88 2.64 23.49
C VAL A 18 12.47 2.60 24.97
N CYS A 19 12.80 3.64 25.74
CA CYS A 19 12.39 3.72 27.15
C CYS A 19 10.86 3.81 27.30
N ALA A 20 10.16 4.49 26.38
CA ALA A 20 8.72 4.56 26.38
C ALA A 20 8.10 3.18 26.04
N ILE A 21 8.60 2.53 25.00
CA ILE A 21 8.18 1.18 24.59
C ILE A 21 8.34 0.17 25.72
N LEU A 22 9.48 0.17 26.42
CA LEU A 22 9.74 -0.73 27.55
C LEU A 22 8.83 -0.50 28.77
N ARG A 23 8.11 0.63 28.83
CA ARG A 23 7.15 0.96 29.91
C ARG A 23 5.70 0.72 29.54
N THR A 24 5.44 0.35 28.30
CA THR A 24 4.10 0.01 27.80
C THR A 24 4.01 -1.50 27.62
N ASP A 25 2.80 -2.03 27.45
CA ASP A 25 2.57 -3.43 27.07
C ASP A 25 2.95 -3.71 25.61
N PHE A 26 3.54 -2.74 24.94
CA PHE A 26 4.06 -2.87 23.59
C PHE A 26 5.18 -3.91 23.56
N GLY A 27 5.04 -4.92 22.71
CA GLY A 27 6.01 -6.01 22.60
C GLY A 27 5.68 -7.26 23.43
N ASN A 28 4.57 -7.28 24.15
CA ASN A 28 4.05 -8.50 24.80
C ASN A 28 3.23 -9.38 23.83
N SER A 29 3.10 -8.97 22.58
CA SER A 29 2.43 -9.76 21.54
C SER A 29 3.34 -10.85 21.01
N ASP A 30 2.87 -12.11 21.03
CA ASP A 30 3.59 -13.22 20.45
C ASP A 30 3.62 -13.12 18.91
N PHE A 31 4.72 -13.59 18.31
CA PHE A 31 4.83 -13.68 16.85
C PHE A 31 3.74 -14.61 16.31
N PRO A 32 3.04 -14.22 15.21
CA PRO A 32 1.98 -15.04 14.63
C PRO A 32 2.46 -16.47 14.31
N ALA A 33 1.81 -17.47 14.89
CA ALA A 33 2.15 -18.88 14.69
C ALA A 33 1.71 -19.39 13.31
N THR A 34 0.67 -18.79 12.74
CA THR A 34 0.08 -19.14 11.45
C THR A 34 0.02 -17.93 10.52
N LEU A 35 0.15 -18.15 9.22
CA LEU A 35 -0.09 -17.11 8.21
C LEU A 35 -1.59 -17.03 7.95
N GLU A 36 -2.19 -15.93 8.34
CA GLU A 36 -3.61 -15.64 8.14
C GLU A 36 -3.81 -14.41 7.29
N SER A 37 -4.86 -14.43 6.46
CA SER A 37 -5.31 -13.28 5.70
C SER A 37 -6.55 -12.70 6.37
N TYR A 38 -6.56 -11.40 6.59
CA TYR A 38 -7.69 -10.71 7.23
C TYR A 38 -8.94 -10.66 6.36
N PHE A 39 -8.76 -10.60 5.03
CA PHE A 39 -9.84 -10.43 4.07
C PHE A 39 -9.45 -10.97 2.69
N SER A 40 -10.42 -11.08 1.79
CA SER A 40 -10.17 -11.51 0.42
C SER A 40 -9.39 -10.47 -0.38
N VAL A 41 -8.70 -10.92 -1.42
CA VAL A 41 -7.96 -10.01 -2.32
C VAL A 41 -8.91 -9.02 -3.01
N PHE A 42 -10.13 -9.44 -3.35
CA PHE A 42 -11.10 -8.58 -4.02
C PHE A 42 -11.63 -7.48 -3.09
N ASP A 43 -11.87 -7.82 -1.82
CA ASP A 43 -12.30 -6.84 -0.82
C ASP A 43 -11.22 -5.78 -0.59
N MET A 44 -9.95 -6.21 -0.48
CA MET A 44 -8.82 -5.28 -0.40
C MET A 44 -8.71 -4.37 -1.64
N LEU A 45 -8.90 -4.93 -2.84
CA LEU A 45 -8.85 -4.16 -4.08
C LEU A 45 -10.03 -3.18 -4.19
N ALA A 46 -11.20 -3.51 -3.65
CA ALA A 46 -12.36 -2.63 -3.61
C ALA A 46 -12.12 -1.37 -2.75
N ARG A 47 -11.18 -1.43 -1.79
CA ARG A 47 -10.77 -0.26 -0.99
C ARG A 47 -10.14 0.88 -1.82
N HIS A 48 -9.86 0.65 -3.10
CA HIS A 48 -9.49 1.72 -4.03
C HIS A 48 -10.69 2.51 -4.55
N CYS A 49 -11.92 2.04 -4.34
CA CYS A 49 -13.13 2.70 -4.83
C CYS A 49 -13.56 3.86 -3.93
N LEU A 50 -14.31 4.82 -4.51
CA LEU A 50 -14.70 6.07 -3.84
C LEU A 50 -15.70 5.87 -2.69
N CYS A 51 -16.60 4.92 -2.78
CA CYS A 51 -17.73 4.77 -1.87
C CYS A 51 -17.46 3.86 -0.67
N VAL A 52 -16.21 3.65 -0.32
CA VAL A 52 -15.81 2.80 0.79
C VAL A 52 -15.62 3.63 2.06
N THR A 53 -16.19 3.16 3.17
CA THR A 53 -16.07 3.82 4.48
C THR A 53 -14.62 3.82 4.97
N THR A 54 -14.21 4.92 5.62
CA THR A 54 -12.85 5.02 6.19
C THR A 54 -12.79 4.25 7.50
N GLU A 55 -11.90 3.27 7.57
CA GLU A 55 -11.67 2.49 8.77
C GLU A 55 -10.77 3.21 9.79
N ARG A 56 -11.16 3.16 11.06
CA ARG A 56 -10.43 3.73 12.20
C ARG A 56 -10.36 2.80 13.40
N GLY A 57 -11.12 1.70 13.36
CA GLY A 57 -11.25 0.73 14.44
C GLY A 57 -10.20 -0.38 14.40
N LEU A 58 -10.57 -1.54 14.94
CA LEU A 58 -9.76 -2.76 14.97
C LEU A 58 -9.88 -3.58 13.68
N GLU A 59 -10.79 -3.23 12.81
CA GLU A 59 -10.95 -3.85 11.51
C GLU A 59 -9.73 -3.56 10.64
N HIS A 60 -9.14 -4.56 10.04
CA HIS A 60 -7.85 -4.43 9.34
C HIS A 60 -7.94 -3.85 7.93
N TRP A 61 -9.05 -3.22 7.56
CA TRP A 61 -9.27 -2.63 6.24
C TRP A 61 -8.34 -1.45 5.94
N PRO A 62 -7.52 -1.49 4.88
CA PRO A 62 -6.65 -0.37 4.54
C PRO A 62 -7.43 0.80 3.92
N ASN A 63 -7.00 2.03 4.22
CA ASN A 63 -7.51 3.24 3.58
C ASN A 63 -6.58 3.62 2.43
N ILE A 64 -6.86 3.13 1.22
CA ILE A 64 -5.96 3.24 0.05
C ILE A 64 -6.55 3.97 -1.15
N TYR A 65 -7.74 4.56 -1.02
CA TYR A 65 -8.31 5.37 -2.09
C TYR A 65 -7.44 6.61 -2.35
N CYS A 66 -7.04 6.80 -3.60
CA CYS A 66 -6.19 7.93 -4.03
C CYS A 66 -6.65 8.58 -5.35
N GLY A 67 -7.91 8.40 -5.70
CA GLY A 67 -8.55 9.07 -6.84
C GLY A 67 -8.87 8.14 -8.01
N VAL A 68 -9.91 8.50 -8.77
CA VAL A 68 -10.44 7.69 -9.89
C VAL A 68 -9.44 7.58 -11.05
N ALA A 69 -8.62 8.61 -11.28
CA ALA A 69 -7.63 8.62 -12.37
C ALA A 69 -6.59 7.48 -12.26
N VAL A 70 -6.39 6.94 -11.05
CA VAL A 70 -5.45 5.83 -10.79
C VAL A 70 -5.82 4.59 -11.60
N PHE A 71 -7.11 4.29 -11.75
CA PHE A 71 -7.57 3.11 -12.50
C PHE A 71 -7.16 3.13 -13.97
N LEU A 72 -6.99 4.31 -14.56
CA LEU A 72 -6.51 4.47 -15.92
C LEU A 72 -4.98 4.62 -15.97
N LEU A 73 -4.41 5.44 -15.08
CA LEU A 73 -3.00 5.81 -15.16
C LEU A 73 -2.05 4.69 -14.74
N VAL A 74 -2.43 3.81 -13.80
CA VAL A 74 -1.59 2.68 -13.40
C VAL A 74 -1.44 1.64 -14.53
N PRO A 75 -2.50 1.19 -15.22
CA PRO A 75 -2.35 0.38 -16.43
C PRO A 75 -1.54 1.07 -17.53
N MET A 76 -1.76 2.37 -17.75
CA MET A 76 -0.95 3.15 -18.71
C MET A 76 0.52 3.17 -18.31
N TYR A 77 0.84 3.34 -17.01
CA TYR A 77 2.21 3.22 -16.50
C TYR A 77 2.82 1.86 -16.83
N ALA A 78 2.09 0.79 -16.57
CA ALA A 78 2.55 -0.57 -16.81
C ALA A 78 2.86 -0.85 -18.28
N LEU A 79 2.12 -0.22 -19.21
CA LEU A 79 2.25 -0.42 -20.66
C LEU A 79 3.16 0.62 -21.34
N ASN A 80 3.55 1.71 -20.67
CA ASN A 80 4.28 2.83 -21.27
C ASN A 80 5.70 2.44 -21.71
N GLU A 81 6.02 2.63 -22.98
CA GLU A 81 7.31 2.24 -23.57
C GLU A 81 8.46 3.20 -23.25
N LYS A 82 8.16 4.48 -22.91
CA LYS A 82 9.18 5.45 -22.48
C LYS A 82 9.69 5.20 -21.06
N ILE A 83 8.99 4.40 -20.27
CA ILE A 83 9.40 4.05 -18.91
C ILE A 83 10.14 2.72 -18.96
N SER A 84 11.35 2.67 -18.41
CA SER A 84 12.16 1.44 -18.45
C SER A 84 11.44 0.26 -17.79
N VAL A 85 11.54 -0.92 -18.39
CA VAL A 85 10.90 -2.16 -17.90
C VAL A 85 11.28 -2.44 -16.46
N ARG A 86 12.56 -2.23 -16.10
CA ARG A 86 13.03 -2.42 -14.74
C ARG A 86 12.28 -1.52 -13.74
N LYS A 87 12.11 -0.23 -14.06
CA LYS A 87 11.39 0.72 -13.18
C LYS A 87 9.93 0.32 -13.02
N ARG A 88 9.27 -0.04 -14.14
CA ARG A 88 7.87 -0.52 -14.12
C ARG A 88 7.72 -1.76 -13.24
N PHE A 89 8.58 -2.76 -13.46
CA PHE A 89 8.55 -4.00 -12.69
C PHE A 89 8.80 -3.75 -11.20
N CYS A 90 9.84 -3.00 -10.84
CA CYS A 90 10.17 -2.72 -9.43
C CYS A 90 9.03 -1.99 -8.71
N ASN A 91 8.43 -0.97 -9.35
CA ASN A 91 7.35 -0.21 -8.71
C ASN A 91 6.07 -1.06 -8.58
N LEU A 92 5.71 -1.84 -9.60
CA LEU A 92 4.55 -2.74 -9.54
C LEU A 92 4.75 -3.86 -8.52
N ALA A 93 5.96 -4.44 -8.46
CA ALA A 93 6.28 -5.46 -7.46
C ALA A 93 6.23 -4.89 -6.04
N LEU A 94 6.74 -3.67 -5.83
CA LEU A 94 6.66 -2.97 -4.54
C LEU A 94 5.21 -2.65 -4.17
N ALA A 95 4.40 -2.18 -5.12
CA ALA A 95 2.97 -1.93 -4.89
C ALA A 95 2.24 -3.23 -4.51
N GLY A 96 2.50 -4.33 -5.21
CA GLY A 96 1.95 -5.65 -4.88
C GLY A 96 2.39 -6.14 -3.49
N PHE A 97 3.67 -5.96 -3.14
CA PHE A 97 4.18 -6.30 -1.81
C PHE A 97 3.46 -5.49 -0.70
N LEU A 98 3.29 -4.17 -0.90
CA LEU A 98 2.58 -3.33 0.06
C LEU A 98 1.11 -3.75 0.19
N LEU A 99 0.41 -4.10 -0.91
CA LEU A 99 -0.94 -4.63 -0.86
C LEU A 99 -1.01 -5.94 -0.05
N LEU A 100 -0.10 -6.88 -0.29
CA LEU A 100 -0.02 -8.11 0.48
C LEU A 100 0.22 -7.84 1.97
N SER A 101 1.00 -6.82 2.29
CA SER A 101 1.32 -6.45 3.67
C SER A 101 0.12 -5.89 4.45
N PHE A 102 -0.90 -5.38 3.77
CA PHE A 102 -2.13 -4.93 4.43
C PHE A 102 -3.07 -6.08 4.81
N GLY A 103 -3.02 -7.17 4.06
CA GLY A 103 -3.94 -8.30 4.22
C GLY A 103 -3.40 -9.46 5.04
N THR A 104 -2.15 -9.44 5.50
CA THR A 104 -1.52 -10.57 6.18
C THR A 104 -1.05 -10.22 7.58
N ASN A 105 -1.42 -11.06 8.57
CA ASN A 105 -1.08 -10.86 9.97
C ASN A 105 0.43 -10.75 10.24
N VAL A 106 1.25 -11.56 9.58
CA VAL A 106 2.72 -11.57 9.78
C VAL A 106 3.35 -10.25 9.33
N LEU A 107 2.96 -9.73 8.14
CA LEU A 107 3.51 -8.48 7.64
C LEU A 107 2.94 -7.27 8.39
N ASP A 108 1.68 -7.33 8.80
CA ASP A 108 1.05 -6.32 9.65
C ASP A 108 1.79 -6.19 10.99
N PHE A 109 2.05 -7.31 11.66
CA PHE A 109 2.85 -7.37 12.89
C PHE A 109 4.24 -6.76 12.72
N LEU A 110 4.93 -7.06 11.61
CA LEU A 110 6.26 -6.49 11.33
C LEU A 110 6.21 -4.97 11.09
N TRP A 111 5.21 -4.49 10.34
CA TRP A 111 5.03 -3.06 10.07
C TRP A 111 4.68 -2.24 11.32
N HIS A 112 4.04 -2.86 12.30
CA HIS A 112 3.68 -2.22 13.56
C HIS A 112 4.70 -2.43 14.68
N GLY A 113 5.95 -2.77 14.31
CA GLY A 113 7.07 -2.88 15.24
C GLY A 113 6.98 -4.07 16.18
N LEU A 114 6.59 -5.23 15.66
CA LEU A 114 6.40 -6.49 16.39
C LEU A 114 5.23 -6.43 17.38
N ASN A 115 4.18 -5.76 17.00
CA ASN A 115 2.93 -5.67 17.77
C ASN A 115 1.73 -5.62 16.83
N TYR A 116 0.52 -5.87 17.36
CA TYR A 116 -0.71 -5.65 16.60
C TYR A 116 -1.25 -4.24 16.86
N PRO A 117 -1.80 -3.56 15.84
CA PRO A 117 -2.37 -2.24 16.03
C PRO A 117 -3.69 -2.32 16.78
N ASP A 118 -3.85 -1.48 17.82
CA ASP A 118 -5.11 -1.34 18.55
C ASP A 118 -6.16 -0.50 17.80
N SER A 119 -5.72 0.24 16.77
CA SER A 119 -6.56 1.10 15.94
C SER A 119 -5.78 1.59 14.72
N LEU A 120 -6.45 2.21 13.76
CA LEU A 120 -5.87 2.74 12.53
C LEU A 120 -5.07 1.66 11.77
N PRO A 121 -5.77 0.68 11.20
CA PRO A 121 -5.15 -0.42 10.47
C PRO A 121 -4.36 0.08 9.26
N ALA A 122 -3.39 -0.71 8.82
CA ALA A 122 -2.57 -0.42 7.65
C ALA A 122 -1.98 1.01 7.62
N ARG A 123 -1.39 1.46 8.75
CA ARG A 123 -0.80 2.82 8.88
C ARG A 123 0.19 3.14 7.78
N GLN A 124 0.89 2.14 7.27
CA GLN A 124 1.83 2.26 6.14
C GLN A 124 1.15 2.48 4.78
N SER A 125 -0.18 2.54 4.70
CA SER A 125 -0.92 2.74 3.43
C SER A 125 -0.54 4.04 2.71
N PHE A 126 -0.07 5.07 3.43
CA PHE A 126 0.42 6.29 2.80
C PHE A 126 1.63 6.05 1.89
N LEU A 127 2.48 5.06 2.18
CA LEU A 127 3.60 4.68 1.30
C LEU A 127 3.10 4.10 -0.01
N TYR A 128 2.06 3.26 0.06
CA TYR A 128 1.39 2.71 -1.10
C TYR A 128 0.76 3.81 -1.95
N ILE A 129 -0.05 4.68 -1.34
CA ILE A 129 -0.69 5.82 -2.02
C ILE A 129 0.35 6.69 -2.71
N PHE A 130 1.43 7.04 -2.00
CA PHE A 130 2.52 7.83 -2.58
C PHE A 130 3.15 7.15 -3.79
N LEU A 131 3.44 5.83 -3.70
CA LEU A 131 3.99 5.06 -4.81
C LEU A 131 3.06 5.06 -6.02
N ILE A 132 1.76 4.82 -5.81
CA ILE A 132 0.74 4.84 -6.87
C ILE A 132 0.68 6.22 -7.53
N LEU A 133 0.67 7.30 -6.76
CA LEU A 133 0.65 8.66 -7.28
C LEU A 133 1.93 8.99 -8.08
N VAL A 134 3.11 8.53 -7.65
CA VAL A 134 4.35 8.65 -8.42
C VAL A 134 4.27 7.90 -9.74
N MET A 135 3.72 6.68 -9.75
CA MET A 135 3.51 5.91 -10.97
C MET A 135 2.52 6.64 -11.92
N CYS A 136 1.44 7.18 -11.40
CA CYS A 136 0.48 7.98 -12.16
C CYS A 136 1.13 9.24 -12.76
N TYR A 137 1.94 9.94 -11.97
CA TYR A 137 2.69 11.10 -12.45
C TYR A 137 3.66 10.74 -13.58
N ASP A 138 4.40 9.64 -13.43
CA ASP A 138 5.31 9.15 -14.48
C ASP A 138 4.54 8.77 -15.76
N ALA A 139 3.37 8.14 -15.64
CA ALA A 139 2.51 7.84 -16.79
C ALA A 139 2.03 9.10 -17.49
N PHE A 140 1.55 10.06 -16.72
CA PHE A 140 1.08 11.36 -17.24
C PHE A 140 2.19 12.15 -17.91
N ARG A 141 3.34 12.26 -17.26
CA ARG A 141 4.52 12.97 -17.81
C ARG A 141 5.02 12.35 -19.12
N ASN A 142 4.89 11.05 -19.27
CA ASN A 142 5.34 10.30 -20.43
C ASN A 142 4.18 9.84 -21.33
N VAL A 143 3.04 10.55 -21.32
CA VAL A 143 1.83 10.15 -22.05
C VAL A 143 2.07 9.92 -23.54
N GLU A 144 2.99 10.68 -24.15
CA GLU A 144 3.41 10.48 -25.53
C GLU A 144 4.05 9.10 -25.82
N GLY A 145 4.52 8.40 -24.79
CA GLY A 145 5.02 7.02 -24.89
C GLY A 145 3.93 5.96 -24.81
N THR A 146 2.66 6.38 -24.80
CA THR A 146 1.50 5.50 -24.73
C THR A 146 0.74 5.56 -26.05
N SER A 147 0.61 4.44 -26.73
CA SER A 147 -0.17 4.36 -27.97
C SER A 147 -1.68 4.42 -27.69
N PRO A 148 -2.54 4.84 -28.67
CA PRO A 148 -4.00 4.82 -28.49
C PRO A 148 -4.55 3.44 -28.11
N ARG A 149 -3.94 2.37 -28.59
CA ARG A 149 -4.33 0.99 -28.23
C ARG A 149 -4.06 0.71 -26.74
N GLN A 150 -2.94 1.17 -26.21
CA GLN A 150 -2.60 1.01 -24.80
C GLN A 150 -3.54 1.79 -23.88
N ILE A 151 -4.02 2.97 -24.31
CA ILE A 151 -5.05 3.72 -23.59
C ILE A 151 -6.36 2.92 -23.55
N ILE A 152 -6.76 2.33 -24.68
CA ILE A 152 -7.96 1.47 -24.73
C ILE A 152 -7.79 0.26 -23.79
N TYR A 153 -6.62 -0.39 -23.81
CA TYR A 153 -6.35 -1.52 -22.91
C TYR A 153 -6.37 -1.09 -21.42
N GLY A 154 -5.82 0.09 -21.11
CA GLY A 154 -5.90 0.66 -19.78
C GLY A 154 -7.34 0.92 -19.33
N TYR A 155 -8.15 1.49 -20.20
CA TYR A 155 -9.56 1.70 -19.95
C TYR A 155 -10.32 0.38 -19.73
N LEU A 156 -10.12 -0.61 -20.60
CA LEU A 156 -10.73 -1.93 -20.46
C LEU A 156 -10.30 -2.61 -19.16
N ALA A 157 -9.03 -2.52 -18.80
CA ALA A 157 -8.53 -3.05 -17.54
C ALA A 157 -9.22 -2.38 -16.33
N ALA A 158 -9.41 -1.07 -16.37
CA ALA A 158 -10.15 -0.34 -15.33
C ALA A 158 -11.61 -0.80 -15.23
N VAL A 159 -12.30 -0.94 -16.35
CA VAL A 159 -13.69 -1.43 -16.38
C VAL A 159 -13.79 -2.85 -15.84
N ILE A 160 -12.91 -3.75 -16.29
CA ILE A 160 -12.89 -5.15 -15.81
C ILE A 160 -12.60 -5.18 -14.31
N PHE A 161 -11.68 -4.36 -13.82
CA PHE A 161 -11.36 -4.24 -12.40
C PHE A 161 -12.59 -3.82 -11.58
N LEU A 162 -13.30 -2.76 -12.02
CA LEU A 162 -14.48 -2.27 -11.32
C LEU A 162 -15.62 -3.29 -11.32
N LEU A 163 -15.86 -3.95 -12.44
CA LEU A 163 -16.86 -5.03 -12.54
C LEU A 163 -16.49 -6.24 -11.67
N ALA A 164 -15.21 -6.57 -11.56
CA ALA A 164 -14.74 -7.64 -10.68
C ALA A 164 -14.95 -7.26 -9.20
N CYS A 165 -14.63 -6.02 -8.82
CA CYS A 165 -14.91 -5.54 -7.47
C CYS A 165 -16.41 -5.61 -7.15
N GLU A 166 -17.30 -5.13 -8.06
CA GLU A 166 -18.73 -5.19 -7.85
C GLU A 166 -19.27 -6.62 -7.67
N LYS A 167 -18.71 -7.58 -8.43
CA LYS A 167 -19.20 -8.97 -8.43
C LYS A 167 -18.68 -9.82 -7.27
N PHE A 168 -17.43 -9.60 -6.84
CA PHE A 168 -16.74 -10.49 -5.92
C PHE A 168 -16.54 -9.91 -4.53
N VAL A 169 -16.85 -8.62 -4.33
CA VAL A 169 -16.87 -8.02 -3.00
C VAL A 169 -18.12 -8.51 -2.29
N GLU A 170 -17.94 -9.07 -1.12
CA GLU A 170 -19.07 -9.36 -0.22
C GLU A 170 -19.68 -8.03 0.18
N SER A 171 -20.94 -7.80 -0.22
CA SER A 171 -21.68 -6.60 0.16
C SER A 171 -21.94 -6.65 1.66
N GLU A 172 -21.29 -5.78 2.43
CA GLU A 172 -21.71 -5.44 3.78
C GLU A 172 -23.08 -4.75 3.78
#